data_2662a6e196c04adac6d626b33f613b8d
#
_entry.id   2662a6e196c04adac6d626b33f613b8d
#
_cell.length_a   1.000
_cell.length_b   1.000
_cell.length_c   1.000
_cell.angle_alpha   90.00
_cell.angle_beta   90.00
_cell.angle_gamma   90.00
#
_symmetry.space_group_name_H-M   'P 1'
#
loop_
_entity.id
_entity.type
_entity.pdbx_description
1 polymer ?
#
loop_
_entity_poly.entity_id
_entity_poly.type
_entity_poly.pdbx_seq_one_letter_code
_entity_poly.pdbx_strand_id
1 'polypeptide(L)'
;MSKYLLPFIFILAICCTSKKNLETKVDNTPIWVKEFPISSSYYIGIGVSDINANPLDYIKIAQKNALHNLISQIKVTISSQSILLEMEREYGFKQDIKSTLEMKSDDIIEGYELVSTYTRDNEYWVYYRLNKNTYKEITANNIKKASDESKIYLKKALDNNTNLKDKYTYYVQALNVLEPYLNESILTDFNNEKVNLMIEILSNFRKYINSFHINNLSKENKVMLGSSISSIPVAVEYNKKRIANIPIKTSSNTLELLNYTEKTNQNGVFETSISSITKLDPVQKIEV
;
A
#
# COMPACT_ATOMS: atom_id res chain seq x y z
N MET A 1 -10.14 -60.27 -98.61
CA MET A 1 -10.15 -58.83 -98.46
C MET A 1 -11.14 -58.50 -97.30
N SER A 2 -10.66 -58.46 -96.09
CA SER A 2 -11.51 -58.37 -94.88
C SER A 2 -11.19 -57.09 -94.14
N LYS A 3 -12.21 -56.30 -93.94
CA LYS A 3 -12.15 -55.05 -93.18
C LYS A 3 -12.51 -55.39 -91.75
N TYR A 4 -11.58 -55.23 -90.80
CA TYR A 4 -11.87 -55.25 -89.37
C TYR A 4 -12.11 -53.87 -88.84
N LEU A 5 -13.33 -53.63 -88.39
CA LEU A 5 -13.76 -52.43 -87.71
C LEU A 5 -13.55 -52.60 -86.19
N LEU A 6 -12.72 -51.80 -85.60
CA LEU A 6 -12.45 -51.81 -84.15
C LEU A 6 -13.36 -50.75 -83.48
N PRO A 7 -14.18 -51.13 -82.50
CA PRO A 7 -14.96 -50.11 -81.77
C PRO A 7 -14.11 -49.45 -80.64
N PHE A 8 -14.03 -48.14 -80.70
CA PHE A 8 -13.40 -47.34 -79.73
C PHE A 8 -14.32 -47.19 -78.50
N ILE A 9 -13.97 -47.89 -77.41
CA ILE A 9 -14.72 -47.77 -76.15
C ILE A 9 -14.23 -46.50 -75.42
N PHE A 10 -15.11 -45.53 -75.37
CA PHE A 10 -14.88 -44.24 -74.61
C PHE A 10 -15.27 -44.46 -73.14
N ILE A 11 -14.29 -44.68 -72.26
CA ILE A 11 -14.49 -44.78 -70.80
C ILE A 11 -14.65 -43.35 -70.24
N LEU A 12 -15.89 -42.99 -69.93
CA LEU A 12 -16.20 -41.76 -69.18
C LEU A 12 -15.84 -42.01 -67.72
N ALA A 13 -14.70 -41.52 -67.28
CA ALA A 13 -14.33 -41.40 -65.86
C ALA A 13 -15.19 -40.34 -65.22
N ILE A 14 -16.21 -40.73 -64.47
CA ILE A 14 -16.98 -39.86 -63.60
C ILE A 14 -16.15 -39.52 -62.38
N CYS A 15 -15.49 -38.35 -62.43
CA CYS A 15 -14.77 -37.79 -61.31
C CYS A 15 -15.79 -37.23 -60.28
N CYS A 16 -16.19 -38.02 -59.27
CA CYS A 16 -16.95 -37.54 -58.11
C CYS A 16 -16.07 -36.60 -57.29
N THR A 17 -16.16 -35.29 -57.55
CA THR A 17 -15.63 -34.27 -56.67
C THR A 17 -16.52 -34.23 -55.41
N SER A 18 -16.12 -34.93 -54.36
CA SER A 18 -16.67 -34.72 -53.03
C SER A 18 -16.40 -33.30 -52.59
N LYS A 19 -17.40 -32.42 -52.70
CA LYS A 19 -17.37 -31.12 -51.98
C LYS A 19 -17.36 -31.44 -50.48
N LYS A 20 -16.17 -31.40 -49.86
CA LYS A 20 -16.09 -31.20 -48.40
C LYS A 20 -16.78 -29.88 -48.10
N ASN A 21 -18.00 -29.95 -47.57
CA ASN A 21 -18.58 -28.83 -46.88
C ASN A 21 -17.65 -28.51 -45.74
N LEU A 22 -16.79 -27.51 -45.92
CA LEU A 22 -16.16 -26.82 -44.83
C LEU A 22 -17.31 -26.14 -44.07
N GLU A 23 -17.84 -26.84 -43.06
CA GLU A 23 -18.60 -26.18 -42.01
C GLU A 23 -17.66 -25.11 -41.45
N THR A 24 -17.84 -23.88 -41.89
CA THR A 24 -17.27 -22.70 -41.21
C THR A 24 -17.87 -22.73 -39.81
N LYS A 25 -17.15 -23.29 -38.84
CA LYS A 25 -17.48 -23.12 -37.42
C LYS A 25 -17.66 -21.63 -37.19
N VAL A 26 -18.90 -21.23 -37.04
CA VAL A 26 -19.19 -19.83 -36.62
C VAL A 26 -18.47 -19.62 -35.31
N ASP A 27 -17.49 -18.75 -35.31
CA ASP A 27 -16.75 -18.40 -34.11
C ASP A 27 -17.64 -17.53 -33.20
N ASN A 28 -18.33 -18.19 -32.27
CA ASN A 28 -19.21 -17.58 -31.27
C ASN A 28 -18.46 -16.95 -30.11
N THR A 29 -17.15 -16.77 -30.21
CA THR A 29 -16.34 -16.13 -29.16
C THR A 29 -16.80 -14.68 -28.99
N PRO A 30 -17.17 -14.25 -27.76
CA PRO A 30 -17.58 -12.90 -27.50
C PRO A 30 -16.49 -11.87 -27.91
N ILE A 31 -16.94 -10.71 -28.39
CA ILE A 31 -16.00 -9.66 -28.85
C ILE A 31 -15.04 -9.25 -27.74
N TRP A 32 -15.50 -9.17 -26.49
CA TRP A 32 -14.69 -8.75 -25.35
C TRP A 32 -13.56 -9.75 -24.98
N VAL A 33 -13.63 -11.00 -25.48
CA VAL A 33 -12.55 -11.99 -25.35
C VAL A 33 -11.49 -11.79 -26.43
N LYS A 34 -11.93 -11.37 -27.64
CA LYS A 34 -11.04 -11.15 -28.81
C LYS A 34 -10.34 -9.79 -28.73
N GLU A 35 -11.07 -8.79 -28.24
CA GLU A 35 -10.61 -7.41 -28.19
C GLU A 35 -11.02 -6.78 -26.88
N PHE A 36 -10.06 -6.12 -26.21
CA PHE A 36 -10.30 -5.47 -24.93
C PHE A 36 -11.23 -4.27 -25.12
N PRO A 37 -12.42 -4.24 -24.46
CA PRO A 37 -13.35 -3.15 -24.63
C PRO A 37 -12.80 -1.83 -24.05
N ILE A 38 -13.00 -0.73 -24.76
CA ILE A 38 -12.67 0.62 -24.29
C ILE A 38 -13.97 1.34 -23.95
N SER A 39 -14.06 1.99 -22.78
CA SER A 39 -15.23 2.74 -22.37
C SER A 39 -14.85 4.07 -21.71
N SER A 40 -15.55 5.13 -22.12
CA SER A 40 -15.48 6.44 -21.44
C SER A 40 -16.14 6.45 -20.08
N SER A 41 -17.18 5.61 -19.88
CA SER A 41 -18.07 5.61 -18.70
C SER A 41 -17.74 4.53 -17.68
N TYR A 42 -16.94 3.52 -18.06
CA TYR A 42 -16.63 2.38 -17.21
C TYR A 42 -15.12 2.14 -17.13
N TYR A 43 -14.66 1.71 -15.96
CA TYR A 43 -13.44 0.92 -15.82
C TYR A 43 -13.78 -0.52 -16.14
N ILE A 44 -12.89 -1.23 -16.83
CA ILE A 44 -13.14 -2.58 -17.33
C ILE A 44 -12.04 -3.51 -16.83
N GLY A 45 -12.44 -4.66 -16.30
CA GLY A 45 -11.51 -5.69 -15.88
C GLY A 45 -11.82 -7.00 -16.57
N ILE A 46 -10.85 -7.53 -17.32
CA ILE A 46 -10.92 -8.85 -17.93
C ILE A 46 -9.82 -9.70 -17.33
N GLY A 47 -10.21 -10.89 -16.87
CA GLY A 47 -9.28 -11.88 -16.34
C GLY A 47 -9.52 -13.25 -16.95
N VAL A 48 -8.46 -13.99 -17.09
CA VAL A 48 -8.47 -15.35 -17.62
C VAL A 48 -7.69 -16.27 -16.70
N SER A 49 -8.08 -17.54 -16.65
CA SER A 49 -7.34 -18.61 -15.98
C SER A 49 -7.43 -19.89 -16.80
N ASP A 50 -6.33 -20.65 -16.78
CA ASP A 50 -6.27 -22.00 -17.33
C ASP A 50 -6.94 -22.98 -16.36
N ILE A 51 -7.93 -23.74 -16.87
CA ILE A 51 -8.73 -24.69 -16.09
C ILE A 51 -7.88 -25.91 -15.71
N ASN A 52 -7.04 -26.43 -16.61
CA ASN A 52 -6.21 -27.60 -16.34
C ASN A 52 -5.06 -27.32 -15.40
N ALA A 53 -4.49 -26.12 -15.47
CA ALA A 53 -3.43 -25.71 -14.57
C ALA A 53 -3.95 -25.49 -13.12
N ASN A 54 -5.21 -25.08 -12.95
CA ASN A 54 -5.80 -24.74 -11.66
C ASN A 54 -7.24 -25.27 -11.50
N PRO A 55 -7.47 -26.58 -11.55
CA PRO A 55 -8.82 -27.16 -11.69
C PRO A 55 -9.76 -26.84 -10.52
N LEU A 56 -9.23 -26.54 -9.34
CA LEU A 56 -10.05 -26.21 -8.16
C LEU A 56 -10.31 -24.71 -7.99
N ASP A 57 -9.42 -23.84 -8.51
CA ASP A 57 -9.42 -22.41 -8.22
C ASP A 57 -9.48 -21.51 -9.46
N TYR A 58 -9.60 -22.08 -10.68
CA TYR A 58 -9.58 -21.29 -11.92
C TYR A 58 -10.58 -20.14 -11.95
N ILE A 59 -11.78 -20.32 -11.38
CA ILE A 59 -12.78 -19.26 -11.30
C ILE A 59 -12.27 -18.10 -10.44
N LYS A 60 -11.75 -18.39 -9.24
CA LYS A 60 -11.21 -17.37 -8.32
C LYS A 60 -10.00 -16.67 -8.91
N ILE A 61 -9.13 -17.39 -9.60
CA ILE A 61 -7.95 -16.83 -10.25
C ILE A 61 -8.39 -15.88 -11.38
N ALA A 62 -9.31 -16.28 -12.24
CA ALA A 62 -9.84 -15.43 -13.30
C ALA A 62 -10.52 -14.16 -12.73
N GLN A 63 -11.30 -14.30 -11.66
CA GLN A 63 -11.92 -13.18 -10.95
C GLN A 63 -10.87 -12.23 -10.38
N LYS A 64 -9.84 -12.76 -9.70
CA LYS A 64 -8.73 -11.96 -9.15
C LYS A 64 -7.99 -11.21 -10.26
N ASN A 65 -7.69 -11.87 -11.38
CA ASN A 65 -7.03 -11.27 -12.51
C ASN A 65 -7.87 -10.15 -13.14
N ALA A 66 -9.20 -10.35 -13.25
CA ALA A 66 -10.11 -9.32 -13.74
C ALA A 66 -10.16 -8.09 -12.80
N LEU A 67 -10.23 -8.30 -11.48
CA LEU A 67 -10.18 -7.21 -10.50
C LEU A 67 -8.85 -6.46 -10.55
N HIS A 68 -7.73 -7.17 -10.60
CA HIS A 68 -6.41 -6.55 -10.72
C HIS A 68 -6.30 -5.69 -11.99
N ASN A 69 -6.83 -6.17 -13.11
CA ASN A 69 -6.86 -5.42 -14.37
C ASN A 69 -7.71 -4.14 -14.25
N LEU A 70 -8.88 -4.22 -13.61
CA LEU A 70 -9.77 -3.09 -13.34
C LEU A 70 -9.08 -2.05 -12.42
N ILE A 71 -8.44 -2.51 -11.34
CA ILE A 71 -7.68 -1.68 -10.39
C ILE A 71 -6.56 -0.91 -11.10
N SER A 72 -5.85 -1.60 -12.00
CA SER A 72 -4.74 -1.00 -12.74
C SER A 72 -5.18 0.22 -13.58
N GLN A 73 -6.38 0.17 -14.16
CA GLN A 73 -6.94 1.32 -14.90
C GLN A 73 -7.27 2.51 -13.99
N ILE A 74 -7.76 2.24 -12.79
CA ILE A 74 -8.06 3.29 -11.80
C ILE A 74 -6.76 3.97 -11.37
N LYS A 75 -5.72 3.20 -11.04
CA LYS A 75 -4.41 3.71 -10.60
C LYS A 75 -3.74 4.62 -11.62
N VAL A 76 -3.76 4.26 -12.89
CA VAL A 76 -3.20 5.09 -13.97
C VAL A 76 -3.88 6.46 -14.05
N THR A 77 -5.16 6.52 -13.75
CA THR A 77 -5.93 7.78 -13.78
C THR A 77 -5.62 8.70 -12.59
N ILE A 78 -5.24 8.14 -11.43
CA ILE A 78 -5.05 8.89 -10.15
C ILE A 78 -3.60 9.35 -9.96
N SER A 79 -2.62 8.69 -10.55
CA SER A 79 -1.18 8.83 -10.21
C SER A 79 -0.55 10.21 -10.49
N SER A 80 -1.23 11.14 -11.12
CA SER A 80 -0.64 12.42 -11.57
C SER A 80 -0.76 13.59 -10.59
N GLN A 81 -1.50 13.48 -9.48
CA GLN A 81 -1.77 14.58 -8.54
C GLN A 81 -1.64 14.17 -7.07
N SER A 82 -0.69 13.34 -6.71
CA SER A 82 -0.68 12.79 -5.38
C SER A 82 -0.07 13.74 -4.35
N ILE A 83 -0.79 13.88 -3.22
CA ILE A 83 -0.31 14.38 -1.93
C ILE A 83 1.04 13.77 -1.55
N LEU A 84 1.35 12.56 -2.03
CA LEU A 84 2.64 11.89 -1.83
C LEU A 84 3.82 12.74 -2.29
N LEU A 85 3.71 13.45 -3.42
CA LEU A 85 4.74 14.38 -3.90
C LEU A 85 4.90 15.58 -2.97
N GLU A 86 3.80 16.06 -2.40
CA GLU A 86 3.81 17.18 -1.46
C GLU A 86 4.37 16.74 -0.10
N MET A 87 3.96 15.57 0.40
CA MET A 87 4.49 14.95 1.61
C MET A 87 5.98 14.61 1.48
N GLU A 88 6.42 14.12 0.32
CA GLU A 88 7.82 13.85 0.04
C GLU A 88 8.66 15.13 0.07
N ARG A 89 8.16 16.19 -0.55
CA ARG A 89 8.87 17.48 -0.65
C ARG A 89 8.97 18.21 0.68
N GLU A 90 7.91 18.14 1.52
CA GLU A 90 7.88 18.84 2.80
C GLU A 90 8.40 18.01 3.98
N TYR A 91 8.22 16.70 3.96
CA TYR A 91 8.43 15.84 5.13
C TYR A 91 9.48 14.73 4.94
N GLY A 92 9.96 14.49 3.73
CA GLY A 92 11.03 13.50 3.46
C GLY A 92 10.63 12.03 3.62
N PHE A 93 9.34 11.69 3.59
CA PHE A 93 8.81 10.34 3.78
C PHE A 93 8.85 9.46 2.51
N LYS A 94 9.97 9.41 1.82
CA LYS A 94 10.06 8.89 0.45
C LYS A 94 9.81 7.39 0.28
N GLN A 95 10.32 6.57 1.16
CA GLN A 95 10.47 5.15 0.89
C GLN A 95 9.43 4.25 1.59
N ASP A 96 9.09 4.58 2.82
CA ASP A 96 8.18 3.73 3.62
C ASP A 96 6.72 3.85 3.19
N ILE A 97 6.28 5.04 2.78
CA ILE A 97 4.90 5.29 2.33
C ILE A 97 4.65 4.64 0.96
N LYS A 98 5.63 4.70 0.05
CA LYS A 98 5.47 4.13 -1.29
C LYS A 98 5.32 2.61 -1.26
N SER A 99 6.11 1.92 -0.44
CA SER A 99 6.03 0.47 -0.26
C SER A 99 4.69 0.04 0.40
N THR A 100 4.17 0.83 1.34
CA THR A 100 2.89 0.57 2.00
C THR A 100 1.72 0.75 1.02
N LEU A 101 1.78 1.75 0.14
CA LEU A 101 0.75 2.00 -0.86
C LEU A 101 0.71 0.94 -1.96
N GLU A 102 1.86 0.42 -2.38
CA GLU A 102 1.93 -0.63 -3.39
C GLU A 102 1.35 -1.96 -2.89
N MET A 103 1.45 -2.26 -1.58
CA MET A 103 0.97 -3.52 -1.00
C MET A 103 -0.54 -3.57 -0.69
N LYS A 104 -1.18 -2.44 -0.40
CA LYS A 104 -2.58 -2.40 0.07
C LYS A 104 -3.63 -2.04 -0.97
N SER A 105 -3.23 -1.75 -2.18
CA SER A 105 -4.16 -1.30 -3.22
C SER A 105 -5.08 -2.38 -3.79
N ASP A 106 -4.95 -3.62 -3.35
CA ASP A 106 -5.69 -4.76 -3.92
C ASP A 106 -7.03 -5.07 -3.21
N ASP A 107 -7.32 -4.44 -2.07
CA ASP A 107 -8.34 -4.98 -1.17
C ASP A 107 -9.74 -4.33 -1.19
N ILE A 108 -9.95 -3.14 -1.75
CA ILE A 108 -11.28 -2.50 -1.59
C ILE A 108 -11.71 -1.75 -2.86
N ILE A 109 -12.14 -2.48 -3.87
CA ILE A 109 -12.98 -1.88 -4.91
C ILE A 109 -14.41 -2.36 -4.71
N GLU A 110 -15.30 -1.44 -4.45
CA GLU A 110 -16.73 -1.66 -4.33
C GLU A 110 -17.47 -1.17 -5.58
N GLY A 111 -18.66 -1.74 -5.82
CA GLY A 111 -19.59 -1.26 -6.87
C GLY A 111 -19.27 -1.80 -8.27
N TYR A 112 -18.33 -2.71 -8.43
CA TYR A 112 -18.16 -3.40 -9.70
C TYR A 112 -19.24 -4.46 -9.92
N GLU A 113 -19.52 -4.75 -11.17
CA GLU A 113 -20.50 -5.74 -11.57
C GLU A 113 -19.92 -6.77 -12.53
N LEU A 114 -20.38 -8.01 -12.40
CA LEU A 114 -20.08 -9.08 -13.36
C LEU A 114 -20.94 -8.84 -14.62
N VAL A 115 -20.27 -8.61 -15.74
CA VAL A 115 -20.95 -8.44 -17.04
C VAL A 115 -21.18 -9.78 -17.68
N SER A 116 -20.14 -10.64 -17.73
CA SER A 116 -20.20 -11.92 -18.40
C SER A 116 -19.06 -12.83 -17.96
N THR A 117 -19.25 -14.12 -18.18
CA THR A 117 -18.20 -15.12 -18.15
C THR A 117 -18.19 -15.89 -19.48
N TYR A 118 -17.07 -16.43 -19.85
CA TYR A 118 -16.95 -17.24 -21.05
C TYR A 118 -15.94 -18.36 -20.84
N THR A 119 -16.27 -19.55 -21.37
CA THR A 119 -15.36 -20.71 -21.31
C THR A 119 -15.13 -21.20 -22.72
N ARG A 120 -13.87 -21.34 -23.11
CA ARG A 120 -13.48 -21.93 -24.38
C ARG A 120 -12.21 -22.74 -24.22
N ASP A 121 -12.21 -23.90 -24.79
CA ASP A 121 -11.11 -24.86 -24.70
C ASP A 121 -10.74 -25.12 -23.22
N ASN A 122 -9.60 -24.66 -22.79
CA ASN A 122 -9.12 -24.81 -21.41
C ASN A 122 -9.08 -23.51 -20.62
N GLU A 123 -9.69 -22.44 -21.11
CA GLU A 123 -9.65 -21.11 -20.52
C GLU A 123 -11.01 -20.71 -19.98
N TYR A 124 -11.02 -20.11 -18.80
CA TYR A 124 -12.16 -19.47 -18.18
C TYR A 124 -11.93 -17.97 -18.08
N TRP A 125 -12.83 -17.19 -18.65
CA TRP A 125 -12.77 -15.74 -18.77
C TRP A 125 -13.83 -15.08 -17.90
N VAL A 126 -13.47 -13.96 -17.27
CA VAL A 126 -14.36 -13.13 -16.45
C VAL A 126 -14.27 -11.69 -16.93
N TYR A 127 -15.42 -11.04 -17.08
CA TYR A 127 -15.54 -9.65 -17.44
C TYR A 127 -16.26 -8.90 -16.35
N TYR A 128 -15.54 -8.00 -15.64
CA TYR A 128 -16.08 -7.04 -14.70
C TYR A 128 -16.09 -5.64 -15.31
N ARG A 129 -17.02 -4.80 -14.85
CA ARG A 129 -17.00 -3.36 -15.11
C ARG A 129 -17.38 -2.59 -13.86
N LEU A 130 -16.92 -1.33 -13.75
CA LEU A 130 -17.25 -0.40 -12.69
C LEU A 130 -17.57 0.95 -13.30
N ASN A 131 -18.76 1.46 -13.06
CA ASN A 131 -19.14 2.79 -13.52
C ASN A 131 -18.27 3.85 -12.83
N LYS A 132 -17.67 4.76 -13.63
CA LYS A 132 -16.73 5.77 -13.13
C LYS A 132 -17.41 6.77 -12.17
N ASN A 133 -18.69 7.09 -12.38
CA ASN A 133 -19.43 7.97 -11.48
C ASN A 133 -19.75 7.25 -10.17
N THR A 134 -20.22 6.00 -10.24
CA THR A 134 -20.44 5.17 -9.04
C THR A 134 -19.15 5.03 -8.22
N TYR A 135 -18.02 4.77 -8.88
CA TYR A 135 -16.73 4.73 -8.20
C TYR A 135 -16.41 6.05 -7.48
N LYS A 136 -16.58 7.19 -8.16
CA LYS A 136 -16.35 8.52 -7.56
C LYS A 136 -17.26 8.78 -6.36
N GLU A 137 -18.55 8.42 -6.45
CA GLU A 137 -19.51 8.59 -5.36
C GLU A 137 -19.15 7.72 -4.14
N ILE A 138 -18.84 6.44 -4.35
CA ILE A 138 -18.43 5.52 -3.29
C ILE A 138 -17.16 6.04 -2.63
N THR A 139 -16.15 6.39 -3.43
CA THR A 139 -14.87 6.91 -2.93
C THR A 139 -15.07 8.20 -2.14
N ALA A 140 -15.84 9.16 -2.65
CA ALA A 140 -16.14 10.41 -1.95
C ALA A 140 -16.84 10.19 -0.60
N ASN A 141 -17.82 9.27 -0.55
CA ASN A 141 -18.51 8.90 0.69
C ASN A 141 -17.57 8.23 1.70
N ASN A 142 -16.69 7.34 1.24
CA ASN A 142 -15.73 6.67 2.10
C ASN A 142 -14.67 7.64 2.63
N ILE A 143 -14.15 8.55 1.78
CA ILE A 143 -13.25 9.64 2.20
C ILE A 143 -13.91 10.53 3.24
N LYS A 144 -15.18 10.88 3.05
CA LYS A 144 -15.91 11.69 4.04
C LYS A 144 -15.99 11.01 5.39
N LYS A 145 -16.36 9.71 5.45
CA LYS A 145 -16.41 8.93 6.70
C LYS A 145 -15.03 8.85 7.35
N ALA A 146 -14.00 8.52 6.58
CA ALA A 146 -12.63 8.45 7.05
C ALA A 146 -12.14 9.82 7.58
N SER A 147 -12.45 10.90 6.87
CA SER A 147 -12.15 12.28 7.31
C SER A 147 -12.81 12.63 8.64
N ASP A 148 -14.10 12.30 8.81
CA ASP A 148 -14.82 12.60 10.04
C ASP A 148 -14.26 11.80 11.22
N GLU A 149 -13.95 10.52 11.05
CA GLU A 149 -13.32 9.68 12.05
C GLU A 149 -11.90 10.16 12.39
N SER A 150 -11.09 10.44 11.39
CA SER A 150 -9.73 10.96 11.58
C SER A 150 -9.69 12.28 12.34
N LYS A 151 -10.64 13.19 12.08
CA LYS A 151 -10.79 14.44 12.84
C LYS A 151 -11.08 14.21 14.32
N ILE A 152 -11.82 13.14 14.66
CA ILE A 152 -12.07 12.79 16.07
C ILE A 152 -10.75 12.42 16.76
N TYR A 153 -9.93 11.59 16.13
CA TYR A 153 -8.62 11.22 16.68
C TYR A 153 -7.67 12.42 16.74
N LEU A 154 -7.63 13.26 15.71
CA LEU A 154 -6.81 14.48 15.73
C LEU A 154 -7.19 15.42 16.88
N LYS A 155 -8.49 15.64 17.10
CA LYS A 155 -8.96 16.46 18.25
C LYS A 155 -8.52 15.88 19.58
N LYS A 156 -8.60 14.55 19.77
CA LYS A 156 -8.10 13.86 20.98
C LYS A 156 -6.59 14.02 21.14
N ALA A 157 -5.82 13.95 20.05
CA ALA A 157 -4.38 14.15 20.09
C ALA A 157 -4.00 15.58 20.47
N LEU A 158 -4.78 16.56 20.03
CA LEU A 158 -4.56 17.98 20.33
C LEU A 158 -5.04 18.42 21.72
N ASP A 159 -5.89 17.63 22.37
CA ASP A 159 -6.40 17.95 23.72
C ASP A 159 -5.25 17.98 24.72
N ASN A 160 -5.15 19.08 25.48
CA ASN A 160 -4.12 19.26 26.49
C ASN A 160 -4.22 18.28 27.66
N ASN A 161 -5.41 17.74 27.93
CA ASN A 161 -5.64 16.75 29.00
C ASN A 161 -5.24 15.32 28.60
N THR A 162 -5.01 15.07 27.32
CA THR A 162 -4.57 13.77 26.86
C THR A 162 -3.10 13.54 27.24
N ASN A 163 -2.78 12.39 27.84
CA ASN A 163 -1.41 12.05 28.16
C ASN A 163 -0.58 11.77 26.91
N LEU A 164 0.75 11.84 27.04
CA LEU A 164 1.66 11.76 25.88
C LEU A 164 1.54 10.46 25.09
N LYS A 165 1.42 9.32 25.77
CA LYS A 165 1.27 8.02 25.09
C LYS A 165 0.00 7.98 24.25
N ASP A 166 -1.11 8.46 24.81
CA ASP A 166 -2.39 8.45 24.08
C ASP A 166 -2.39 9.47 22.95
N LYS A 167 -1.71 10.64 23.10
CA LYS A 167 -1.50 11.59 21.99
C LYS A 167 -0.83 10.91 20.79
N TYR A 168 0.28 10.21 21.04
CA TYR A 168 0.95 9.43 19.98
C TYR A 168 0.00 8.45 19.31
N THR A 169 -0.71 7.66 20.12
CA THR A 169 -1.68 6.67 19.61
C THR A 169 -2.76 7.31 18.75
N TYR A 170 -3.30 8.44 19.17
CA TYR A 170 -4.34 9.14 18.42
C TYR A 170 -3.82 9.75 17.11
N TYR A 171 -2.59 10.28 17.06
CA TYR A 171 -1.99 10.69 15.78
C TYR A 171 -1.85 9.52 14.81
N VAL A 172 -1.35 8.37 15.29
CA VAL A 172 -1.22 7.17 14.48
C VAL A 172 -2.59 6.67 14.00
N GLN A 173 -3.61 6.64 14.86
CA GLN A 173 -4.97 6.28 14.47
C GLN A 173 -5.56 7.23 13.44
N ALA A 174 -5.35 8.54 13.60
CA ALA A 174 -5.81 9.53 12.63
C ALA A 174 -5.19 9.31 11.23
N LEU A 175 -3.91 8.96 11.17
CA LEU A 175 -3.22 8.64 9.91
C LEU A 175 -3.70 7.32 9.31
N ASN A 176 -3.83 6.27 10.13
CA ASN A 176 -4.24 4.94 9.66
C ASN A 176 -5.63 4.94 9.02
N VAL A 177 -6.57 5.73 9.54
CA VAL A 177 -7.92 5.86 8.95
C VAL A 177 -7.87 6.47 7.56
N LEU A 178 -6.91 7.37 7.29
CA LEU A 178 -6.75 8.03 5.99
C LEU A 178 -5.81 7.27 5.04
N GLU A 179 -5.10 6.26 5.52
CA GLU A 179 -4.13 5.49 4.74
C GLU A 179 -4.66 4.98 3.38
N PRO A 180 -5.89 4.44 3.26
CA PRO A 180 -6.43 3.99 1.98
C PRO A 180 -6.62 5.11 0.94
N TYR A 181 -6.62 6.36 1.39
CA TYR A 181 -6.92 7.56 0.57
C TYR A 181 -5.72 8.49 0.40
N LEU A 182 -4.50 8.00 0.59
CA LEU A 182 -3.27 8.81 0.48
C LEU A 182 -3.05 9.44 -0.90
N ASN A 183 -3.72 8.93 -1.93
CA ASN A 183 -3.67 9.48 -3.28
C ASN A 183 -4.69 10.62 -3.53
N GLU A 184 -5.55 10.89 -2.53
CA GLU A 184 -6.63 11.86 -2.64
C GLU A 184 -6.34 13.11 -1.81
N SER A 185 -6.71 14.28 -2.34
CA SER A 185 -6.63 15.52 -1.59
C SER A 185 -7.84 15.63 -0.66
N ILE A 186 -7.65 15.37 0.64
CA ILE A 186 -8.73 15.39 1.64
C ILE A 186 -8.87 16.80 2.21
N LEU A 187 -9.55 17.67 1.46
CA LEU A 187 -9.88 19.02 1.93
C LEU A 187 -11.11 18.97 2.83
N THR A 188 -10.99 19.45 4.05
CA THR A 188 -12.07 19.50 5.04
C THR A 188 -11.99 20.74 5.92
N ASP A 189 -13.11 21.07 6.55
CA ASP A 189 -13.13 22.10 7.59
C ASP A 189 -12.64 21.52 8.92
N PHE A 190 -11.61 22.13 9.49
CA PHE A 190 -11.06 21.80 10.79
C PHE A 190 -10.70 23.10 11.54
N ASN A 191 -11.22 23.27 12.76
CA ASN A 191 -11.03 24.48 13.57
C ASN A 191 -11.40 25.81 12.83
N ASN A 192 -12.47 25.77 12.02
CA ASN A 192 -12.98 26.89 11.20
C ASN A 192 -12.05 27.30 10.02
N GLU A 193 -11.09 26.50 9.69
CA GLU A 193 -10.21 26.67 8.53
C GLU A 193 -10.34 25.51 7.56
N LYS A 194 -10.21 25.79 6.27
CA LYS A 194 -10.20 24.75 5.24
C LYS A 194 -8.77 24.24 5.09
N VAL A 195 -8.56 22.99 5.50
CA VAL A 195 -7.23 22.36 5.54
C VAL A 195 -7.20 21.08 4.72
N ASN A 196 -6.00 20.71 4.27
CA ASN A 196 -5.74 19.34 3.87
C ASN A 196 -5.51 18.53 5.15
N LEU A 197 -6.44 17.61 5.45
CA LEU A 197 -6.45 16.91 6.74
C LEU A 197 -5.18 16.07 6.97
N MET A 198 -4.65 15.43 5.94
CA MET A 198 -3.43 14.65 6.06
C MET A 198 -2.24 15.53 6.42
N ILE A 199 -2.08 16.67 5.75
CA ILE A 199 -1.00 17.63 6.02
C ILE A 199 -1.16 18.20 7.43
N GLU A 200 -2.37 18.52 7.84
CA GLU A 200 -2.66 19.04 9.19
C GLU A 200 -2.26 18.04 10.28
N ILE A 201 -2.61 16.74 10.11
CA ILE A 201 -2.23 15.69 11.06
C ILE A 201 -0.70 15.55 11.13
N LEU A 202 -0.04 15.44 9.99
CA LEU A 202 1.42 15.27 9.92
C LEU A 202 2.16 16.46 10.51
N SER A 203 1.72 17.69 10.24
CA SER A 203 2.30 18.89 10.81
C SER A 203 2.21 18.90 12.34
N ASN A 204 1.03 18.60 12.89
CA ASN A 204 0.83 18.54 14.33
C ASN A 204 1.59 17.36 14.97
N PHE A 205 1.61 16.18 14.33
CA PHE A 205 2.38 15.04 14.80
C PHE A 205 3.88 15.33 14.82
N ARG A 206 4.41 16.01 13.79
CA ARG A 206 5.81 16.45 13.76
C ARG A 206 6.13 17.45 14.86
N LYS A 207 5.25 18.43 15.10
CA LYS A 207 5.40 19.38 16.24
C LYS A 207 5.43 18.61 17.57
N TYR A 208 4.54 17.62 17.73
CA TYR A 208 4.51 16.76 18.90
C TYR A 208 5.84 16.00 19.08
N ILE A 209 6.36 15.33 18.06
CA ILE A 209 7.64 14.61 18.14
C ILE A 209 8.80 15.56 18.40
N ASN A 210 8.86 16.69 17.71
CA ASN A 210 9.92 17.68 17.87
C ASN A 210 9.89 18.39 19.24
N SER A 211 8.83 18.24 20.01
CA SER A 211 8.76 18.75 21.38
C SER A 211 9.50 17.88 22.40
N PHE A 212 9.91 16.66 22.00
CA PHE A 212 10.76 15.81 22.82
C PHE A 212 12.23 16.18 22.62
N HIS A 213 12.95 16.29 23.71
CA HIS A 213 14.39 16.52 23.72
C HIS A 213 15.06 15.55 24.66
N ILE A 214 16.19 15.02 24.23
CA ILE A 214 17.04 14.15 25.01
C ILE A 214 18.31 14.93 25.34
N ASN A 215 18.56 15.16 26.62
CA ASN A 215 19.67 15.96 27.10
C ASN A 215 20.61 15.12 27.94
N ASN A 216 21.87 15.05 27.55
CA ASN A 216 22.93 14.52 28.40
C ASN A 216 23.17 15.46 29.58
N LEU A 217 23.06 14.94 30.81
CA LEU A 217 23.27 15.72 32.03
C LEU A 217 24.72 15.71 32.51
N SER A 218 25.56 14.87 31.93
CA SER A 218 27.00 14.82 32.28
C SER A 218 27.79 15.87 31.53
N LYS A 219 28.61 16.63 32.23
CA LYS A 219 29.51 17.61 31.60
C LYS A 219 30.66 16.98 30.85
N GLU A 220 31.19 15.88 31.37
CA GLU A 220 32.25 15.06 30.76
C GLU A 220 32.05 13.60 31.13
N ASN A 221 32.13 12.73 30.13
CA ASN A 221 32.09 11.28 30.35
C ASN A 221 33.47 10.72 30.00
N LYS A 222 34.35 10.66 31.00
CA LYS A 222 35.69 10.00 30.86
C LYS A 222 35.58 8.59 31.40
N VAL A 223 35.81 7.59 30.53
CA VAL A 223 35.87 6.19 30.90
C VAL A 223 37.30 5.73 30.67
N MET A 224 37.97 5.27 31.73
CA MET A 224 39.28 4.65 31.60
C MET A 224 39.13 3.20 31.17
N LEU A 225 40.02 2.74 30.27
CA LEU A 225 40.07 1.33 29.86
C LEU A 225 40.28 0.47 31.11
N GLY A 226 39.39 -0.51 31.32
CA GLY A 226 39.51 -1.46 32.44
C GLY A 226 38.87 -0.97 33.75
N SER A 227 38.28 0.23 33.81
CA SER A 227 37.49 0.65 34.96
C SER A 227 36.04 0.19 34.84
N SER A 228 35.45 -0.21 35.98
CA SER A 228 33.99 -0.40 36.08
C SER A 228 33.33 0.99 36.00
N ILE A 229 32.62 1.14 35.14
CA ILE A 229 31.63 1.95 34.51
C ILE A 229 31.08 3.17 35.22
N SER A 230 30.94 4.20 34.37
CA SER A 230 30.16 5.38 34.66
C SER A 230 28.73 5.23 34.12
N SER A 231 27.74 5.51 34.92
CA SER A 231 26.42 5.74 34.40
C SER A 231 26.38 7.12 33.72
N ILE A 232 25.70 7.19 32.58
CA ILE A 232 25.48 8.44 31.85
C ILE A 232 24.02 8.82 32.08
N PRO A 233 23.74 9.85 32.90
CA PRO A 233 22.39 10.32 33.13
C PRO A 233 21.90 11.12 31.93
N VAL A 234 20.75 10.73 31.40
CA VAL A 234 20.08 11.35 30.27
C VAL A 234 18.69 11.81 30.70
N ALA A 235 18.38 13.06 30.48
CA ALA A 235 17.04 13.58 30.74
C ALA A 235 16.19 13.56 29.49
N VAL A 236 14.94 13.14 29.63
CA VAL A 236 13.92 13.28 28.59
C VAL A 236 12.96 14.42 28.92
N GLU A 237 12.82 15.33 28.00
CA GLU A 237 11.99 16.52 28.18
C GLU A 237 10.93 16.59 27.07
N TYR A 238 9.76 17.08 27.44
CA TYR A 238 8.69 17.47 26.52
C TYR A 238 8.29 18.91 26.83
N ASN A 239 8.34 19.78 25.81
CA ASN A 239 8.11 21.22 26.01
C ASN A 239 8.96 21.79 27.16
N LYS A 240 10.26 21.44 27.22
CA LYS A 240 11.24 21.86 28.23
C LYS A 240 10.92 21.40 29.67
N LYS A 241 9.99 20.47 29.85
CA LYS A 241 9.68 19.85 31.15
C LYS A 241 10.12 18.39 31.14
N ARG A 242 10.84 17.95 32.16
CA ARG A 242 11.25 16.55 32.33
C ARG A 242 10.04 15.65 32.51
N ILE A 243 10.10 14.45 31.91
CA ILE A 243 8.98 13.53 31.85
C ILE A 243 9.37 12.18 32.44
N ALA A 244 8.63 11.73 33.44
CA ALA A 244 8.75 10.43 34.05
C ALA A 244 8.08 9.32 33.22
N ASN A 245 8.48 8.08 33.43
CA ASN A 245 7.88 6.85 32.87
C ASN A 245 7.92 6.75 31.33
N ILE A 246 8.81 7.47 30.65
CA ILE A 246 9.02 7.35 29.22
C ILE A 246 9.94 6.14 28.98
N PRO A 247 9.53 5.17 28.16
CA PRO A 247 10.39 4.06 27.77
C PRO A 247 11.53 4.57 26.88
N ILE A 248 12.77 4.20 27.24
CA ILE A 248 13.97 4.55 26.51
C ILE A 248 14.62 3.27 26.02
N LYS A 249 15.07 3.27 24.78
CA LYS A 249 15.91 2.22 24.23
C LYS A 249 17.26 2.82 23.88
N THR A 250 18.33 2.19 24.38
CA THR A 250 19.71 2.60 24.09
C THR A 250 20.42 1.54 23.27
N SER A 251 21.32 1.99 22.39
CA SER A 251 22.18 1.11 21.61
C SER A 251 23.57 1.72 21.42
N SER A 252 24.57 0.90 21.22
CA SER A 252 25.91 1.31 20.84
C SER A 252 26.60 0.21 20.03
N ASN A 253 27.41 0.61 19.06
CA ASN A 253 28.21 -0.31 18.25
C ASN A 253 29.63 -0.52 18.82
N THR A 254 30.02 0.24 19.85
CA THR A 254 31.36 0.30 20.40
C THR A 254 31.42 0.06 21.89
N LEU A 255 30.28 0.09 22.55
CA LEU A 255 30.14 -0.09 23.99
C LEU A 255 29.15 -1.23 24.27
N GLU A 256 29.44 -2.01 25.27
CA GLU A 256 28.48 -2.92 25.85
C GLU A 256 27.69 -2.19 26.96
N LEU A 257 26.37 -2.16 26.81
CA LEU A 257 25.47 -1.49 27.75
C LEU A 257 24.84 -2.52 28.69
N LEU A 258 24.67 -2.18 29.96
CA LEU A 258 24.02 -3.07 30.93
C LEU A 258 22.48 -3.03 30.81
N ASN A 259 21.94 -1.89 30.38
CA ASN A 259 20.50 -1.68 30.25
C ASN A 259 20.16 -1.13 28.87
N TYR A 260 19.47 -1.95 28.09
CA TYR A 260 19.07 -1.59 26.72
C TYR A 260 17.66 -0.96 26.65
N THR A 261 16.83 -1.23 27.66
CA THR A 261 15.45 -0.73 27.67
C THR A 261 15.00 -0.53 29.10
N GLU A 262 14.77 0.69 29.48
CA GLU A 262 14.23 1.11 30.78
C GLU A 262 13.28 2.31 30.62
N LYS A 263 12.76 2.80 31.74
CA LYS A 263 11.93 4.02 31.74
C LYS A 263 12.62 5.12 32.52
N THR A 264 12.36 6.36 32.13
CA THR A 264 12.76 7.53 32.94
C THR A 264 12.15 7.42 34.34
N ASN A 265 12.92 7.75 35.36
CA ASN A 265 12.47 7.81 36.75
C ASN A 265 11.53 8.99 36.99
N GLN A 266 11.12 9.21 38.23
CA GLN A 266 10.21 10.31 38.62
C GLN A 266 10.74 11.70 38.29
N ASN A 267 12.07 11.85 38.18
CA ASN A 267 12.73 13.11 37.83
C ASN A 267 12.91 13.26 36.30
N GLY A 268 12.35 12.36 35.50
CA GLY A 268 12.52 12.36 34.03
C GLY A 268 13.92 12.00 33.58
N VAL A 269 14.70 11.29 34.39
CA VAL A 269 16.09 10.89 34.11
C VAL A 269 16.15 9.37 33.89
N PHE A 270 16.91 8.99 32.91
CA PHE A 270 17.34 7.63 32.64
C PHE A 270 18.85 7.53 32.78
N GLU A 271 19.36 6.49 33.43
CA GLU A 271 20.78 6.25 33.57
C GLU A 271 21.22 5.06 32.71
N THR A 272 22.00 5.34 31.69
CA THR A 272 22.61 4.26 30.88
C THR A 272 23.94 3.87 31.50
N SER A 273 24.15 2.57 31.74
CA SER A 273 25.36 2.03 32.34
C SER A 273 26.17 1.27 31.29
N ILE A 274 27.46 1.59 31.23
CA ILE A 274 28.39 0.96 30.28
C ILE A 274 29.10 -0.19 31.01
N SER A 275 29.10 -1.42 30.51
CA SER A 275 29.80 -2.57 31.09
C SER A 275 31.22 -2.71 30.58
N SER A 276 31.41 -2.50 29.29
CA SER A 276 32.73 -2.60 28.67
C SER A 276 32.80 -1.82 27.38
N ILE A 277 34.07 -1.56 26.96
CA ILE A 277 34.36 -1.02 25.62
C ILE A 277 34.71 -2.20 24.72
N THR A 278 33.91 -2.45 23.72
CA THR A 278 34.09 -3.57 22.79
C THR A 278 35.00 -3.21 21.62
N LYS A 279 35.09 -1.92 21.30
CA LYS A 279 35.91 -1.40 20.20
C LYS A 279 36.53 -0.07 20.58
N LEU A 280 37.84 0.07 20.37
CA LEU A 280 38.55 1.33 20.62
C LEU A 280 38.41 2.25 19.42
N ASP A 281 37.46 3.17 19.54
CA ASP A 281 37.28 4.28 18.62
C ASP A 281 37.56 5.60 19.34
N PRO A 282 38.11 6.63 18.64
CA PRO A 282 38.36 7.95 19.25
C PRO A 282 37.09 8.62 19.79
N VAL A 283 35.93 8.28 19.23
CA VAL A 283 34.64 8.77 19.67
C VAL A 283 33.68 7.59 19.89
N GLN A 284 33.23 7.44 21.11
CA GLN A 284 32.22 6.47 21.49
C GLN A 284 30.85 7.09 21.37
N LYS A 285 29.86 6.36 20.77
CA LYS A 285 28.51 6.84 20.58
C LYS A 285 27.50 5.92 21.27
N ILE A 286 26.55 6.54 21.96
CA ILE A 286 25.34 5.90 22.46
C ILE A 286 24.18 6.56 21.75
N GLU A 287 23.34 5.76 21.10
CA GLU A 287 22.07 6.18 20.53
C GLU A 287 20.96 5.93 21.55
N VAL A 288 20.07 6.89 21.69
CA VAL A 288 18.99 6.86 22.68
C VAL A 288 17.64 7.07 21.99
#